data_0dc7580fdc489c91669d4d2bceb51703
#
_entry.id   0dc7580fdc489c91669d4d2bceb51703
#
_cell.length_a   1.000
_cell.length_b   1.000
_cell.length_c   1.000
_cell.angle_alpha   90.00
_cell.angle_beta   90.00
_cell.angle_gamma   90.00
#
_symmetry.space_group_name_H-M   'P 1'
#
loop_
_entity.id
_entity.type
_entity.pdbx_description
1 polymer ?
#
loop_
_entity_poly.entity_id
_entity_poly.type
_entity_poly.pdbx_seq_one_letter_code
_entity_poly.pdbx_strand_id
1 'polypeptide(L)'
;EFIEIIHISKQTDAFVLTCTNGMFLSDSNCNGIIDAGLDQIIISLDGTSDESIRAYRGANASYATIVEGIRLLVSTRNKRNSNTPKIVLQMIYMKSTQSLCDDFFALARELGVDEAFTKAVIVDLSNQDIAWNILPDDKEKWHRYIANNGIIEHIGSIPDSCIYLYNHLTVLADGRVVPCCYDGRGEIVFGDLNNTTISEIWNGDIIREFRRNFKVKAQSLLMCSMCPTGKLDSIKVSDLCERSNNN
;
A
#
# COMPACT_ATOMS: atom_id res chain seq x y z
N GLU A 1 -3.21 -17.64 -12.51
CA GLU A 1 -1.91 -17.09 -12.05
C GLU A 1 -1.97 -16.56 -10.61
N PHE A 2 -2.80 -15.55 -10.27
CA PHE A 2 -2.80 -14.96 -8.91
C PHE A 2 -3.08 -15.98 -7.80
N ILE A 3 -4.12 -16.79 -7.95
CA ILE A 3 -4.47 -17.87 -7.00
C ILE A 3 -3.34 -18.92 -6.90
N GLU A 4 -2.70 -19.22 -7.99
CA GLU A 4 -1.56 -20.14 -8.05
C GLU A 4 -0.35 -19.59 -7.28
N ILE A 5 -0.06 -18.29 -7.41
CA ILE A 5 1.01 -17.63 -6.64
C ILE A 5 0.74 -17.75 -5.13
N ILE A 6 -0.51 -17.51 -4.69
CA ILE A 6 -0.89 -17.70 -3.29
C ILE A 6 -0.63 -19.15 -2.87
N HIS A 7 -1.14 -20.10 -3.64
CA HIS A 7 -1.00 -21.53 -3.34
C HIS A 7 0.47 -21.96 -3.23
N ILE A 8 1.32 -21.54 -4.16
CA ILE A 8 2.76 -21.82 -4.09
C ILE A 8 3.40 -21.17 -2.85
N SER A 9 3.05 -19.91 -2.56
CA SER A 9 3.59 -19.23 -1.38
C SER A 9 3.16 -19.92 -0.07
N LYS A 10 1.95 -20.47 -0.02
CA LYS A 10 1.43 -21.20 1.14
C LYS A 10 1.96 -22.64 1.28
N GLN A 11 2.81 -23.11 0.37
CA GLN A 11 3.61 -24.32 0.58
C GLN A 11 4.75 -24.10 1.59
N THR A 12 4.98 -22.87 1.99
CA THR A 12 5.88 -22.45 3.06
C THR A 12 5.08 -21.86 4.22
N ASP A 13 5.75 -21.55 5.34
CA ASP A 13 5.13 -20.86 6.48
C ASP A 13 4.98 -19.34 6.25
N ALA A 14 5.02 -18.90 5.00
CA ALA A 14 4.92 -17.48 4.67
C ALA A 14 3.53 -16.91 4.98
N PHE A 15 3.51 -15.72 5.56
CA PHE A 15 2.30 -14.90 5.64
C PHE A 15 2.09 -14.21 4.29
N VAL A 16 0.99 -14.53 3.62
CA VAL A 16 0.68 -14.02 2.28
C VAL A 16 -0.38 -12.94 2.36
N LEU A 17 -0.01 -11.74 1.94
CA LEU A 17 -0.88 -10.57 1.91
C LEU A 17 -0.98 -10.01 0.49
N THR A 18 -2.18 -9.55 0.11
CA THR A 18 -2.37 -8.80 -1.14
C THR A 18 -3.13 -7.50 -0.92
N CYS A 19 -2.88 -6.53 -1.81
CA CYS A 19 -3.67 -5.31 -1.92
C CYS A 19 -4.39 -5.31 -3.27
N THR A 20 -5.67 -4.92 -3.29
CA THR A 20 -6.49 -4.89 -4.49
C THR A 20 -7.38 -3.66 -4.54
N ASN A 21 -7.81 -3.27 -5.75
CA ASN A 21 -8.86 -2.28 -5.93
C ASN A 21 -10.29 -2.85 -5.79
N GLY A 22 -10.43 -4.16 -5.58
CA GLY A 22 -11.70 -4.83 -5.35
C GLY A 22 -12.58 -5.05 -6.59
N MET A 23 -12.17 -4.60 -7.77
CA MET A 23 -13.00 -4.65 -8.99
C MET A 23 -13.24 -6.08 -9.53
N PHE A 24 -12.44 -7.05 -9.11
CA PHE A 24 -12.48 -8.42 -9.62
C PHE A 24 -12.81 -9.46 -8.55
N LEU A 25 -13.52 -9.07 -7.50
CA LEU A 25 -13.99 -9.98 -6.44
C LEU A 25 -15.25 -10.73 -6.90
N SER A 26 -15.12 -11.59 -7.90
CA SER A 26 -16.15 -12.52 -8.36
C SER A 26 -16.26 -13.73 -7.45
N ASP A 27 -17.36 -14.51 -7.60
CA ASP A 27 -17.55 -15.75 -6.84
C ASP A 27 -16.36 -16.71 -7.00
N SER A 28 -15.89 -16.91 -8.23
CA SER A 28 -14.71 -17.75 -8.51
C SER A 28 -13.45 -17.25 -7.82
N ASN A 29 -13.20 -15.92 -7.87
CA ASN A 29 -12.00 -15.35 -7.25
C ASN A 29 -12.08 -15.38 -5.71
N CYS A 30 -13.24 -15.11 -5.13
CA CYS A 30 -13.46 -15.19 -3.68
C CYS A 30 -13.22 -16.60 -3.16
N ASN A 31 -13.81 -17.60 -3.82
CA ASN A 31 -13.57 -19.01 -3.47
C ASN A 31 -12.09 -19.40 -3.63
N GLY A 32 -11.49 -19.04 -4.77
CA GLY A 32 -10.08 -19.35 -5.03
C GLY A 32 -9.11 -18.72 -4.03
N ILE A 33 -9.35 -17.48 -3.61
CA ILE A 33 -8.55 -16.80 -2.58
C ILE A 33 -8.61 -17.54 -1.25
N ILE A 34 -9.81 -17.98 -0.84
CA ILE A 34 -10.02 -18.72 0.41
C ILE A 34 -9.38 -20.11 0.32
N ASP A 35 -9.59 -20.82 -0.79
CA ASP A 35 -9.04 -22.18 -1.02
C ASP A 35 -7.50 -22.18 -1.06
N ALA A 36 -6.91 -21.14 -1.65
CA ALA A 36 -5.46 -20.99 -1.71
C ALA A 36 -4.83 -20.61 -0.37
N GLY A 37 -5.63 -20.22 0.64
CA GLY A 37 -5.16 -19.89 1.99
C GLY A 37 -4.52 -18.53 2.13
N LEU A 38 -4.99 -17.52 1.39
CA LEU A 38 -4.54 -16.14 1.56
C LEU A 38 -4.75 -15.69 3.02
N ASP A 39 -3.72 -15.14 3.67
CA ASP A 39 -3.83 -14.73 5.07
C ASP A 39 -4.53 -13.38 5.24
N GLN A 40 -4.26 -12.44 4.34
CA GLN A 40 -4.85 -11.09 4.42
C GLN A 40 -5.08 -10.47 3.05
N ILE A 41 -6.19 -9.77 2.90
CA ILE A 41 -6.50 -8.94 1.74
C ILE A 41 -6.82 -7.52 2.19
N ILE A 42 -6.12 -6.55 1.61
CA ILE A 42 -6.39 -5.12 1.80
C ILE A 42 -7.10 -4.62 0.55
N ILE A 43 -8.33 -4.13 0.72
CA ILE A 43 -9.14 -3.60 -0.37
C ILE A 43 -9.16 -2.08 -0.28
N SER A 44 -8.67 -1.44 -1.33
CA SER A 44 -8.62 0.03 -1.40
C SER A 44 -9.95 0.58 -1.89
N LEU A 45 -10.65 1.30 -1.01
CA LEU A 45 -11.95 1.93 -1.27
C LEU A 45 -11.85 3.44 -0.98
N ASP A 46 -11.46 4.23 -1.98
CA ASP A 46 -11.17 5.66 -1.83
C ASP A 46 -12.38 6.54 -2.15
N GLY A 47 -13.52 6.18 -1.58
CA GLY A 47 -14.78 6.93 -1.70
C GLY A 47 -15.98 6.11 -1.26
N THR A 48 -17.13 6.79 -1.13
CA THR A 48 -18.42 6.22 -0.69
C THR A 48 -19.50 6.31 -1.79
N SER A 49 -19.12 6.67 -2.99
CA SER A 49 -20.00 6.74 -4.18
C SER A 49 -19.19 6.55 -5.45
N ASP A 50 -19.88 6.27 -6.57
CA ASP A 50 -19.26 6.20 -7.90
C ASP A 50 -18.55 7.51 -8.27
N GLU A 51 -19.11 8.65 -7.92
CA GLU A 51 -18.53 9.96 -8.18
C GLU A 51 -17.19 10.12 -7.44
N SER A 52 -17.18 9.88 -6.13
CA SER A 52 -15.98 10.04 -5.31
C SER A 52 -14.86 9.06 -5.68
N ILE A 53 -15.20 7.81 -6.02
CA ILE A 53 -14.20 6.82 -6.45
C ILE A 53 -13.63 7.17 -7.81
N ARG A 54 -14.46 7.57 -8.77
CA ARG A 54 -14.00 7.91 -10.13
C ARG A 54 -13.14 9.16 -10.18
N ALA A 55 -13.36 10.10 -9.27
CA ALA A 55 -12.54 11.30 -9.16
C ALA A 55 -11.07 10.98 -8.91
N TYR A 56 -10.76 9.90 -8.19
CA TYR A 56 -9.40 9.48 -7.86
C TYR A 56 -8.93 8.25 -8.66
N ARG A 57 -9.80 7.22 -8.82
CA ARG A 57 -9.43 5.94 -9.44
C ARG A 57 -9.69 5.88 -10.95
N GLY A 58 -10.33 6.91 -11.51
CA GLY A 58 -10.65 7.01 -12.93
C GLY A 58 -12.01 6.41 -13.30
N ALA A 59 -12.43 6.69 -14.53
CA ALA A 59 -13.81 6.45 -15.02
C ALA A 59 -14.28 4.99 -14.96
N ASN A 60 -13.38 4.03 -14.98
CA ASN A 60 -13.69 2.61 -14.97
C ASN A 60 -13.94 2.04 -13.57
N ALA A 61 -13.70 2.81 -12.50
CA ALA A 61 -13.99 2.39 -11.14
C ALA A 61 -15.50 2.41 -10.88
N SER A 62 -15.99 1.38 -10.18
CA SER A 62 -17.41 1.26 -9.79
C SER A 62 -17.51 0.95 -8.30
N TYR A 63 -18.11 1.87 -7.57
CA TYR A 63 -18.39 1.71 -6.13
C TYR A 63 -19.26 0.48 -5.87
N ALA A 64 -20.34 0.35 -6.62
CA ALA A 64 -21.27 -0.77 -6.47
C ALA A 64 -20.55 -2.12 -6.66
N THR A 65 -19.75 -2.25 -7.73
CA THR A 65 -18.99 -3.49 -8.00
C THR A 65 -18.01 -3.83 -6.86
N ILE A 66 -17.31 -2.84 -6.33
CA ILE A 66 -16.36 -3.06 -5.24
C ILE A 66 -17.10 -3.50 -3.96
N VAL A 67 -18.18 -2.79 -3.59
CA VAL A 67 -18.96 -3.08 -2.38
C VAL A 67 -19.62 -4.45 -2.46
N GLU A 68 -20.20 -4.81 -3.60
CA GLU A 68 -20.78 -6.13 -3.84
C GLU A 68 -19.71 -7.23 -3.75
N GLY A 69 -18.53 -7.00 -4.32
CA GLY A 69 -17.41 -7.93 -4.24
C GLY A 69 -16.93 -8.13 -2.80
N ILE A 70 -16.89 -7.08 -1.98
CA ILE A 70 -16.54 -7.17 -0.56
C ILE A 70 -17.60 -7.99 0.19
N ARG A 71 -18.90 -7.70 -0.02
CA ARG A 71 -20.00 -8.47 0.59
C ARG A 71 -19.91 -9.95 0.22
N LEU A 72 -19.62 -10.23 -1.03
CA LEU A 72 -19.45 -11.59 -1.53
C LEU A 72 -18.27 -12.30 -0.83
N LEU A 73 -17.11 -11.65 -0.74
CA LEU A 73 -15.94 -12.23 -0.08
C LEU A 73 -16.20 -12.51 1.41
N VAL A 74 -16.77 -11.55 2.14
CA VAL A 74 -17.12 -11.70 3.55
C VAL A 74 -18.13 -12.84 3.74
N SER A 75 -19.21 -12.85 2.93
CA SER A 75 -20.24 -13.91 3.04
C SER A 75 -19.70 -15.31 2.70
N THR A 76 -18.84 -15.40 1.67
CA THR A 76 -18.23 -16.68 1.25
C THR A 76 -17.30 -17.22 2.34
N ARG A 77 -16.42 -16.36 2.90
CA ARG A 77 -15.54 -16.72 4.00
C ARG A 77 -16.34 -17.21 5.22
N ASN A 78 -17.38 -16.47 5.60
CA ASN A 78 -18.19 -16.82 6.77
C ASN A 78 -19.00 -18.11 6.56
N LYS A 79 -19.60 -18.33 5.39
CA LYS A 79 -20.31 -19.58 5.05
C LYS A 79 -19.40 -20.81 5.13
N ARG A 80 -18.11 -20.63 4.85
CA ARG A 80 -17.11 -21.69 4.89
C ARG A 80 -16.49 -21.87 6.28
N ASN A 81 -16.90 -21.07 7.27
CA ASN A 81 -16.30 -21.02 8.60
C ASN A 81 -14.78 -20.83 8.55
N SER A 82 -14.29 -20.08 7.58
CA SER A 82 -12.86 -19.77 7.43
C SER A 82 -12.50 -18.53 8.24
N ASN A 83 -11.35 -18.55 8.91
CA ASN A 83 -10.78 -17.39 9.59
C ASN A 83 -9.87 -16.54 8.65
N THR A 84 -9.66 -17.01 7.42
CA THR A 84 -8.82 -16.34 6.41
C THR A 84 -9.54 -16.23 5.08
N PRO A 85 -9.22 -15.20 4.30
CA PRO A 85 -8.30 -14.11 4.63
C PRO A 85 -8.87 -13.14 5.65
N LYS A 86 -8.01 -12.48 6.45
CA LYS A 86 -8.38 -11.24 7.14
C LYS A 86 -8.71 -10.18 6.09
N ILE A 87 -9.92 -9.63 6.16
CA ILE A 87 -10.42 -8.65 5.17
C ILE A 87 -10.30 -7.25 5.76
N VAL A 88 -9.50 -6.42 5.11
CA VAL A 88 -9.18 -5.08 5.60
C VAL A 88 -9.58 -4.05 4.55
N LEU A 89 -10.32 -3.00 4.94
CA LEU A 89 -10.58 -1.86 4.07
C LEU A 89 -9.57 -0.74 4.33
N GLN A 90 -9.09 -0.14 3.26
CA GLN A 90 -8.20 1.01 3.30
C GLN A 90 -8.77 2.15 2.45
N MET A 91 -8.78 3.36 3.00
CA MET A 91 -9.04 4.59 2.26
C MET A 91 -7.85 5.54 2.38
N ILE A 92 -7.46 6.20 1.29
CA ILE A 92 -6.44 7.24 1.34
C ILE A 92 -7.09 8.51 1.90
N TYR A 93 -6.51 9.05 2.98
CA TYR A 93 -6.92 10.32 3.57
C TYR A 93 -6.28 11.47 2.79
N MET A 94 -7.09 12.18 2.04
CA MET A 94 -6.69 13.30 1.21
C MET A 94 -7.85 14.32 1.13
N LYS A 95 -7.65 15.46 0.50
CA LYS A 95 -8.64 16.53 0.43
C LYS A 95 -10.01 16.08 -0.07
N SER A 96 -10.04 15.23 -1.09
CA SER A 96 -11.30 14.72 -1.67
C SER A 96 -12.00 13.63 -0.83
N THR A 97 -11.31 13.01 0.13
CA THR A 97 -11.87 11.93 0.97
C THR A 97 -11.97 12.29 2.44
N GLN A 98 -11.40 13.41 2.88
CA GLN A 98 -11.37 13.81 4.29
C GLN A 98 -12.75 13.90 4.94
N SER A 99 -13.77 14.33 4.19
CA SER A 99 -15.16 14.42 4.66
C SER A 99 -15.92 13.10 4.62
N LEU A 100 -15.34 12.03 4.04
CA LEU A 100 -15.97 10.73 3.85
C LEU A 100 -15.58 9.71 4.93
N CYS A 101 -14.77 10.10 5.91
CA CYS A 101 -14.22 9.15 6.89
C CYS A 101 -15.31 8.45 7.71
N ASP A 102 -16.28 9.18 8.22
CA ASP A 102 -17.34 8.61 9.04
C ASP A 102 -18.20 7.62 8.24
N ASP A 103 -18.55 7.98 7.01
CA ASP A 103 -19.30 7.10 6.09
C ASP A 103 -18.49 5.87 5.71
N PHE A 104 -17.18 6.02 5.48
CA PHE A 104 -16.28 4.90 5.21
C PHE A 104 -16.22 3.90 6.36
N PHE A 105 -16.05 4.37 7.60
CA PHE A 105 -16.02 3.49 8.76
C PHE A 105 -17.41 2.89 9.07
N ALA A 106 -18.49 3.62 8.82
CA ALA A 106 -19.85 3.08 8.92
C ALA A 106 -20.09 1.95 7.93
N LEU A 107 -19.68 2.15 6.66
CA LEU A 107 -19.74 1.13 5.63
C LEU A 107 -18.89 -0.11 5.97
N ALA A 108 -17.69 0.09 6.49
CA ALA A 108 -16.82 -1.03 6.88
C ALA A 108 -17.49 -1.92 7.94
N ARG A 109 -18.14 -1.31 8.95
CA ARG A 109 -18.92 -2.03 9.96
C ARG A 109 -20.12 -2.76 9.34
N GLU A 110 -20.86 -2.09 8.45
CA GLU A 110 -22.00 -2.70 7.74
C GLU A 110 -21.59 -3.93 6.94
N LEU A 111 -20.45 -3.83 6.24
CA LEU A 111 -19.92 -4.92 5.42
C LEU A 111 -19.37 -6.10 6.26
N GLY A 112 -19.11 -5.89 7.54
CA GLY A 112 -18.58 -6.92 8.43
C GLY A 112 -17.14 -7.30 8.11
N VAL A 113 -16.31 -6.35 7.66
CA VAL A 113 -14.87 -6.57 7.47
C VAL A 113 -14.16 -6.58 8.81
N ASP A 114 -12.97 -7.19 8.86
CA ASP A 114 -12.25 -7.40 10.12
C ASP A 114 -11.55 -6.13 10.61
N GLU A 115 -11.15 -5.25 9.69
CA GLU A 115 -10.46 -4.00 10.02
C GLU A 115 -10.71 -2.95 8.94
N ALA A 116 -10.71 -1.69 9.32
CA ALA A 116 -10.69 -0.57 8.40
C ALA A 116 -9.75 0.53 8.91
N PHE A 117 -9.04 1.19 8.01
CA PHE A 117 -8.16 2.30 8.36
C PHE A 117 -8.03 3.31 7.21
N THR A 118 -7.64 4.52 7.56
CA THR A 118 -7.22 5.52 6.60
C THR A 118 -5.69 5.60 6.54
N LYS A 119 -5.16 5.89 5.36
CA LYS A 119 -3.72 6.03 5.10
C LYS A 119 -3.43 7.42 4.59
N ALA A 120 -2.44 8.10 5.17
CA ALA A 120 -2.02 9.41 4.69
C ALA A 120 -1.58 9.34 3.22
N VAL A 121 -2.04 10.32 2.43
CA VAL A 121 -1.67 10.42 1.01
C VAL A 121 -0.17 10.67 0.85
N ILE A 122 0.39 10.13 -0.22
CA ILE A 122 1.75 10.44 -0.67
C ILE A 122 1.63 11.30 -1.92
N VAL A 123 2.27 12.46 -1.91
CA VAL A 123 2.24 13.41 -3.02
C VAL A 123 3.63 13.64 -3.58
N ASP A 124 3.70 13.86 -4.88
CA ASP A 124 4.91 14.30 -5.56
C ASP A 124 5.08 15.81 -5.34
N LEU A 125 6.13 16.18 -4.62
CA LEU A 125 6.43 17.58 -4.29
C LEU A 125 7.12 18.34 -5.43
N SER A 126 7.43 17.70 -6.55
CA SER A 126 7.92 18.40 -7.75
C SER A 126 6.86 19.33 -8.35
N ASN A 127 5.59 19.08 -8.07
CA ASN A 127 4.46 19.95 -8.45
C ASN A 127 3.70 20.40 -7.18
N GLN A 128 4.04 21.57 -6.70
CA GLN A 128 3.46 22.15 -5.49
C GLN A 128 1.95 22.41 -5.60
N ASP A 129 1.46 22.87 -6.76
CA ASP A 129 0.04 23.15 -6.95
C ASP A 129 -0.79 21.86 -6.83
N ILE A 130 -0.31 20.76 -7.41
CA ILE A 130 -0.95 19.44 -7.28
C ILE A 130 -0.91 18.99 -5.82
N ALA A 131 0.23 19.14 -5.13
CA ALA A 131 0.36 18.76 -3.74
C ALA A 131 -0.64 19.51 -2.83
N TRP A 132 -0.78 20.84 -3.00
CA TRP A 132 -1.77 21.65 -2.29
C TRP A 132 -3.22 21.24 -2.56
N ASN A 133 -3.51 20.77 -3.76
CA ASN A 133 -4.86 20.31 -4.13
C ASN A 133 -5.19 18.90 -3.64
N ILE A 134 -4.19 18.10 -3.28
CA ILE A 134 -4.38 16.71 -2.83
C ILE A 134 -4.32 16.59 -1.31
N LEU A 135 -3.43 17.34 -0.64
CA LEU A 135 -3.29 17.28 0.81
C LEU A 135 -4.57 17.74 1.52
N PRO A 136 -4.94 17.11 2.65
CA PRO A 136 -6.10 17.51 3.44
C PRO A 136 -6.04 18.98 3.85
N ASP A 137 -7.20 19.59 4.08
CA ASP A 137 -7.28 20.97 4.56
C ASP A 137 -6.70 21.12 5.97
N ASP A 138 -6.89 20.11 6.82
CA ASP A 138 -6.29 20.04 8.15
C ASP A 138 -4.80 19.65 8.05
N LYS A 139 -3.95 20.62 8.29
CA LYS A 139 -2.49 20.44 8.25
C LYS A 139 -1.95 19.53 9.35
N GLU A 140 -2.65 19.35 10.45
CA GLU A 140 -2.27 18.40 11.50
C GLU A 140 -2.35 16.94 11.02
N LYS A 141 -3.18 16.68 10.01
CA LYS A 141 -3.33 15.38 9.35
C LYS A 141 -2.34 15.11 8.21
N TRP A 142 -1.42 16.04 7.95
CA TRP A 142 -0.42 15.86 6.87
C TRP A 142 0.63 14.82 7.20
N HIS A 143 0.97 14.63 8.48
CA HIS A 143 1.85 13.60 9.04
C HIS A 143 3.27 13.52 8.45
N ARG A 144 3.41 13.73 7.15
CA ARG A 144 4.65 13.59 6.38
C ARG A 144 5.17 14.88 5.81
N TYR A 145 4.35 15.93 5.89
CA TYR A 145 4.59 17.21 5.20
C TYR A 145 4.41 18.37 6.15
N ILE A 146 5.13 19.43 5.85
CA ILE A 146 5.02 20.74 6.50
C ILE A 146 4.97 21.81 5.43
N ALA A 147 4.27 22.90 5.70
CA ALA A 147 4.27 24.07 4.84
C ALA A 147 5.15 25.17 5.43
N ASN A 148 6.20 25.55 4.72
CA ASN A 148 7.08 26.66 5.04
C ASN A 148 7.04 27.70 3.93
N ASN A 149 6.66 28.94 4.27
CA ASN A 149 6.59 30.05 3.31
C ASN A 149 5.80 29.72 2.02
N GLY A 150 4.71 28.94 2.13
CA GLY A 150 3.89 28.54 0.99
C GLY A 150 4.43 27.35 0.19
N ILE A 151 5.55 26.75 0.60
CA ILE A 151 6.14 25.56 -0.02
C ILE A 151 5.89 24.35 0.88
N ILE A 152 5.42 23.26 0.29
CA ILE A 152 5.26 21.98 0.98
C ILE A 152 6.58 21.23 0.93
N GLU A 153 7.02 20.78 2.09
CA GLU A 153 8.27 20.02 2.27
C GLU A 153 8.01 18.73 3.04
N HIS A 154 8.87 17.74 2.86
CA HIS A 154 8.86 16.55 3.72
C HIS A 154 9.37 16.87 5.12
N ILE A 155 8.73 16.31 6.14
CA ILE A 155 9.25 16.33 7.51
C ILE A 155 10.43 15.37 7.60
N GLY A 156 11.49 15.79 8.31
CA GLY A 156 12.66 14.96 8.61
C GLY A 156 13.73 14.96 7.52
N SER A 157 14.73 14.13 7.69
CA SER A 157 15.89 14.01 6.80
C SER A 157 16.05 12.57 6.27
N ILE A 158 16.80 12.41 5.20
CA ILE A 158 17.17 11.08 4.69
C ILE A 158 18.00 10.38 5.78
N PRO A 159 17.62 9.16 6.22
CA PRO A 159 18.36 8.42 7.22
C PRO A 159 19.72 7.97 6.69
N ASP A 160 20.64 7.64 7.59
CA ASP A 160 21.96 7.12 7.23
C ASP A 160 21.90 5.69 6.66
N SER A 161 20.84 4.97 6.97
CA SER A 161 20.57 3.61 6.47
C SER A 161 19.09 3.40 6.24
N CYS A 162 18.73 2.48 5.35
CA CYS A 162 17.36 2.10 5.07
C CYS A 162 17.13 0.64 5.45
N ILE A 163 16.24 0.39 6.40
CA ILE A 163 15.94 -0.97 6.87
C ILE A 163 15.41 -1.89 5.75
N TYR A 164 14.68 -1.33 4.78
CA TYR A 164 14.15 -2.10 3.64
C TYR A 164 15.25 -2.79 2.83
N LEU A 165 16.44 -2.20 2.75
CA LEU A 165 17.59 -2.80 2.06
C LEU A 165 18.14 -4.06 2.74
N TYR A 166 17.77 -4.30 4.00
CA TYR A 166 18.30 -5.41 4.80
C TYR A 166 17.28 -6.48 5.14
N ASN A 167 15.99 -6.21 4.93
CA ASN A 167 14.93 -7.16 5.31
C ASN A 167 13.79 -7.26 4.27
N HIS A 168 13.87 -6.54 3.16
CA HIS A 168 12.89 -6.59 2.07
C HIS A 168 13.55 -6.82 0.72
N LEU A 169 12.79 -7.42 -0.17
CA LEU A 169 13.09 -7.51 -1.58
C LEU A 169 11.84 -7.11 -2.35
N THR A 170 11.97 -6.22 -3.31
CA THR A 170 10.87 -5.84 -4.20
C THR A 170 11.14 -6.39 -5.60
N VAL A 171 10.19 -7.15 -6.11
CA VAL A 171 10.23 -7.73 -7.45
C VAL A 171 9.15 -7.08 -8.29
N LEU A 172 9.52 -6.54 -9.44
CA LEU A 172 8.58 -6.00 -10.41
C LEU A 172 7.92 -7.14 -11.22
N ALA A 173 6.82 -6.83 -11.90
CA ALA A 173 6.07 -7.82 -12.68
C ALA A 173 6.88 -8.47 -13.82
N ASP A 174 7.94 -7.82 -14.29
CA ASP A 174 8.86 -8.30 -15.32
C ASP A 174 10.02 -9.14 -14.77
N GLY A 175 10.09 -9.34 -13.43
CA GLY A 175 11.14 -10.12 -12.77
C GLY A 175 12.34 -9.31 -12.29
N ARG A 176 12.43 -8.01 -12.61
CA ARG A 176 13.49 -7.16 -12.10
C ARG A 176 13.37 -6.95 -10.59
N VAL A 177 14.49 -7.01 -9.90
CA VAL A 177 14.59 -6.78 -8.46
C VAL A 177 15.10 -5.37 -8.21
N VAL A 178 14.34 -4.60 -7.42
CA VAL A 178 14.55 -3.18 -7.15
C VAL A 178 14.71 -2.92 -5.65
N PRO A 179 15.23 -1.74 -5.23
CA PRO A 179 15.48 -1.43 -3.82
C PRO A 179 14.23 -1.45 -2.94
N CYS A 180 13.11 -0.93 -3.42
CA CYS A 180 11.86 -0.86 -2.67
C CYS A 180 10.68 -0.54 -3.58
N CYS A 181 9.45 -0.57 -3.03
CA CYS A 181 8.22 -0.30 -3.76
C CYS A 181 8.09 1.14 -4.32
N TYR A 182 8.93 2.06 -3.91
CA TYR A 182 8.96 3.43 -4.49
C TYR A 182 9.72 3.49 -5.80
N ASP A 183 10.50 2.48 -6.13
CA ASP A 183 11.14 2.32 -7.45
C ASP A 183 10.29 1.47 -8.42
N GLY A 184 9.01 1.80 -8.54
CA GLY A 184 8.09 1.08 -9.43
C GLY A 184 8.44 1.14 -10.92
N ARG A 185 9.35 2.04 -11.32
CA ARG A 185 9.85 2.15 -12.69
C ARG A 185 11.11 1.31 -12.92
N GLY A 186 11.77 0.84 -11.86
CA GLY A 186 13.02 0.09 -11.96
C GLY A 186 14.18 0.96 -12.43
N GLU A 187 14.32 2.16 -11.88
CA GLU A 187 15.47 3.04 -12.17
C GLU A 187 16.77 2.44 -11.61
N ILE A 188 16.64 1.64 -10.52
CA ILE A 188 17.76 0.92 -9.92
C ILE A 188 17.43 -0.56 -9.90
N VAL A 189 18.20 -1.33 -10.63
CA VAL A 189 18.02 -2.79 -10.74
C VAL A 189 19.16 -3.51 -10.05
N PHE A 190 18.82 -4.33 -9.04
CA PHE A 190 19.77 -5.18 -8.34
C PHE A 190 20.05 -6.49 -9.06
N GLY A 191 19.10 -6.95 -9.87
CA GLY A 191 19.19 -8.17 -10.67
C GLY A 191 17.85 -8.51 -11.32
N ASP A 192 17.79 -9.64 -11.99
CA ASP A 192 16.62 -10.12 -12.73
C ASP A 192 16.41 -11.62 -12.43
N LEU A 193 15.28 -11.95 -11.83
CA LEU A 193 14.92 -13.32 -11.46
C LEU A 193 14.65 -14.24 -12.65
N ASN A 194 14.52 -13.69 -13.87
CA ASN A 194 14.48 -14.51 -15.08
C ASN A 194 15.84 -15.15 -15.38
N ASN A 195 16.94 -14.60 -14.84
CA ASN A 195 18.32 -15.01 -15.19
C ASN A 195 19.16 -15.45 -13.99
N THR A 196 18.71 -15.15 -12.75
CA THR A 196 19.48 -15.41 -11.53
C THR A 196 18.58 -15.68 -10.34
N THR A 197 19.12 -16.18 -9.25
CA THR A 197 18.35 -16.53 -8.06
C THR A 197 18.25 -15.36 -7.08
N ILE A 198 17.23 -15.39 -6.20
CA ILE A 198 17.07 -14.42 -5.11
C ILE A 198 18.32 -14.38 -4.24
N SER A 199 18.92 -15.54 -3.93
CA SER A 199 20.11 -15.64 -3.09
C SER A 199 21.33 -14.97 -3.72
N GLU A 200 21.52 -15.14 -5.02
CA GLU A 200 22.62 -14.49 -5.75
C GLU A 200 22.45 -12.97 -5.79
N ILE A 201 21.21 -12.47 -6.04
CA ILE A 201 20.94 -11.04 -6.02
C ILE A 201 21.15 -10.46 -4.63
N TRP A 202 20.58 -11.12 -3.59
CA TRP A 202 20.63 -10.63 -2.20
C TRP A 202 22.05 -10.54 -1.64
N ASN A 203 22.90 -11.46 -2.06
CA ASN A 203 24.31 -11.53 -1.67
C ASN A 203 25.27 -10.96 -2.74
N GLY A 204 24.73 -10.43 -3.83
CA GLY A 204 25.51 -9.90 -4.94
C GLY A 204 26.19 -8.57 -4.63
N ASP A 205 27.19 -8.23 -5.46
CA ASP A 205 27.99 -7.02 -5.25
C ASP A 205 27.20 -5.73 -5.48
N ILE A 206 26.22 -5.73 -6.37
CA ILE A 206 25.39 -4.55 -6.68
C ILE A 206 24.63 -4.10 -5.45
N ILE A 207 23.91 -5.01 -4.79
CA ILE A 207 23.13 -4.67 -3.59
C ILE A 207 24.05 -4.36 -2.39
N ARG A 208 25.18 -5.06 -2.26
CA ARG A 208 26.18 -4.79 -1.23
C ARG A 208 26.80 -3.41 -1.38
N GLU A 209 27.13 -3.03 -2.60
CA GLU A 209 27.66 -1.69 -2.88
C GLU A 209 26.60 -0.62 -2.64
N PHE A 210 25.36 -0.86 -3.04
CA PHE A 210 24.27 0.06 -2.78
C PHE A 210 24.05 0.27 -1.27
N ARG A 211 24.06 -0.81 -0.47
CA ARG A 211 23.95 -0.74 1.00
C ARG A 211 25.10 0.07 1.62
N ARG A 212 26.33 -0.17 1.19
CA ARG A 212 27.51 0.56 1.71
C ARG A 212 27.48 2.05 1.41
N ASN A 213 27.00 2.40 0.24
CA ASN A 213 26.99 3.78 -0.24
C ASN A 213 25.62 4.44 -0.12
N PHE A 214 24.69 3.85 0.66
CA PHE A 214 23.29 4.27 0.72
C PHE A 214 23.15 5.75 1.03
N LYS A 215 23.84 6.28 2.06
CA LYS A 215 23.73 7.68 2.46
C LYS A 215 24.04 8.66 1.33
N VAL A 216 25.07 8.39 0.55
CA VAL A 216 25.48 9.23 -0.60
C VAL A 216 24.52 9.02 -1.76
N LYS A 217 24.20 7.77 -2.09
CA LYS A 217 23.29 7.45 -3.20
C LYS A 217 21.88 7.96 -2.94
N ALA A 218 21.37 7.84 -1.72
CA ALA A 218 20.01 8.28 -1.37
C ALA A 218 19.79 9.78 -1.57
N GLN A 219 20.81 10.61 -1.38
CA GLN A 219 20.72 12.05 -1.60
C GLN A 219 20.52 12.42 -3.09
N SER A 220 21.07 11.59 -3.99
CA SER A 220 20.98 11.82 -5.43
C SER A 220 19.76 11.12 -6.07
N LEU A 221 19.07 10.25 -5.34
CA LEU A 221 17.92 9.49 -5.85
C LEU A 221 16.61 10.17 -5.46
N LEU A 222 15.82 10.54 -6.47
CA LEU A 222 14.53 11.19 -6.26
C LEU A 222 13.63 10.34 -5.35
N MET A 223 13.56 9.04 -5.55
CA MET A 223 12.74 8.13 -4.73
C MET A 223 13.16 8.14 -3.25
N CYS A 224 14.44 8.30 -2.94
CA CYS A 224 14.94 8.34 -1.56
C CYS A 224 14.78 9.74 -0.95
N SER A 225 15.06 10.79 -1.71
CA SER A 225 14.89 12.18 -1.26
C SER A 225 13.43 12.51 -0.95
N MET A 226 12.50 11.87 -1.65
CA MET A 226 11.05 12.02 -1.46
C MET A 226 10.45 10.85 -0.64
N CYS A 227 11.27 9.98 -0.06
CA CYS A 227 10.80 8.79 0.65
C CYS A 227 10.03 9.18 1.93
N PRO A 228 8.75 8.86 2.02
CA PRO A 228 7.96 9.21 3.19
C PRO A 228 8.27 8.31 4.40
N THR A 229 8.87 7.14 4.17
CA THR A 229 9.14 6.14 5.21
C THR A 229 10.47 6.42 5.93
N GLY A 230 11.51 6.81 5.19
CA GLY A 230 12.84 7.04 5.75
C GLY A 230 12.94 8.29 6.63
N LYS A 231 11.97 9.21 6.52
CA LYS A 231 11.91 10.46 7.28
C LYS A 231 11.05 10.38 8.54
N LEU A 232 10.43 9.21 8.80
CA LEU A 232 9.40 9.02 9.84
C LEU A 232 9.93 8.54 11.19
N ASP A 233 11.25 8.47 11.42
CA ASP A 233 11.80 8.02 12.71
C ASP A 233 11.37 8.85 13.93
N SER A 234 10.68 9.98 13.71
CA SER A 234 10.17 10.86 14.77
C SER A 234 8.66 10.85 14.93
N ILE A 235 7.89 10.19 14.07
CA ILE A 235 6.42 10.15 14.13
C ILE A 235 5.98 8.75 14.56
N LYS A 236 5.33 8.65 15.73
CA LYS A 236 4.75 7.37 16.17
C LYS A 236 3.66 6.94 15.21
N VAL A 237 3.80 5.71 14.69
CA VAL A 237 2.80 5.09 13.80
C VAL A 237 1.40 5.00 14.44
N SER A 238 1.32 5.05 15.78
CA SER A 238 0.06 5.12 16.54
C SER A 238 -0.81 6.34 16.22
N ASP A 239 -0.22 7.42 15.72
CA ASP A 239 -0.96 8.66 15.45
C ASP A 239 -1.54 8.69 14.02
N LEU A 240 -1.31 7.64 13.24
CA LEU A 240 -1.66 7.58 11.82
C LEU A 240 -3.01 6.96 11.52
N CYS A 241 -3.67 6.32 12.48
CA CYS A 241 -4.93 5.62 12.24
C CYS A 241 -5.77 5.54 13.50
N GLU A 242 -6.98 6.06 13.48
CA GLU A 242 -8.03 5.55 14.35
C GLU A 242 -8.41 4.15 13.83
N ARG A 243 -7.85 3.11 14.46
CA ARG A 243 -8.28 1.74 14.22
C ARG A 243 -9.64 1.56 14.89
N SER A 244 -10.69 1.36 14.13
CA SER A 244 -11.92 0.81 14.70
C SER A 244 -11.66 -0.68 14.98
N ASN A 245 -11.20 -0.99 16.19
CA ASN A 245 -11.25 -2.35 16.68
C ASN A 245 -12.72 -2.70 16.93
N ASN A 246 -13.28 -3.56 16.12
CA ASN A 246 -14.52 -4.26 16.48
C ASN A 246 -14.16 -5.26 17.58
N ASN A 247 -14.58 -4.95 18.84
CA ASN A 247 -14.75 -5.93 19.90
C ASN A 247 -16.06 -6.69 19.69
#